data_c9d1281739c57580501362130408f462
#
_entry.id   c9d1281739c57580501362130408f462
#
_cell.length_a   1.000
_cell.length_b   1.000
_cell.length_c   1.000
_cell.angle_alpha   90.00
_cell.angle_beta   90.00
_cell.angle_gamma   90.00
#
_symmetry.space_group_name_H-M   'P 1'
#
loop_
_entity.id
_entity.type
_entity.pdbx_description
1 polymer ?
#
loop_
_entity_poly.entity_id
_entity_poly.type
_entity_poly.pdbx_seq_one_letter_code
_entity_poly.pdbx_strand_id
1 'polypeptide(L)'
;DTLLIATDWGEGTLTDSGYPFIVKRWQRGTDLDAAEELIRGETDDVGVWPMTLELEDGRVLQGAVQADTFFTTRYWWFPEGEREPVQLPIPMKSSLHGIYQGQLLLSLKEDWAPTGQAGSFKAGDLVGFDLDTFLETRTLPPVSLVFHPNEAQALEGVSIAKGALLLGVSDTVVGKVMRAEAGESGWTLQPVELPGSGQASISFASDEEETVFINYEDFLTPDSLLSYNTATGEVTTLKSLPPKFDASGLEVTQHFAISKDGTRVPYFLVSKADLPRDGTTPTLLYGYGGFQVSLNPSYSAVTGRLWLEKGGAYVLANIRGGGEFGPEWHQAGLKQNRQRIYDDFIAVGEDLVARGVTSPEHLGIMGGSNGGLLMGVMLNQRPDLWNAVVVQVPLLDMMRYHLLLAGASWVDEYGSPDVPEERAFLETISPYQNFDATKDYPVPFFVTSTKDDRVHPGHARKMAAKFEAAGLPFYYYENIDGGHSAAANQKERAKRSALEFTYLKRRLFGPDQD
;
A
#
# COMPACT_ATOMS: atom_id res chain seq x y z
N ASP A 1 11.66 2.59 -33.03
CA ASP A 1 12.65 1.52 -32.80
C ASP A 1 13.73 1.89 -31.75
N THR A 2 13.50 2.93 -30.96
CA THR A 2 14.37 3.36 -29.85
C THR A 2 13.72 2.99 -28.51
N LEU A 3 14.48 2.45 -27.57
CA LEU A 3 14.03 2.11 -26.22
C LEU A 3 14.83 2.88 -25.18
N LEU A 4 14.16 3.28 -24.10
CA LEU A 4 14.82 3.72 -22.87
C LEU A 4 14.94 2.51 -21.95
N ILE A 5 16.14 2.23 -21.43
CA ILE A 5 16.42 1.03 -20.64
C ILE A 5 17.13 1.42 -19.34
N ALA A 6 16.64 0.89 -18.23
CA ALA A 6 17.33 0.85 -16.95
C ALA A 6 17.49 -0.61 -16.52
N THR A 7 18.71 -1.05 -16.25
CA THR A 7 19.03 -2.43 -15.88
C THR A 7 20.36 -2.46 -15.12
N ASP A 8 20.80 -3.64 -14.72
CA ASP A 8 22.17 -3.89 -14.30
C ASP A 8 23.08 -3.82 -15.54
N TRP A 9 23.92 -2.79 -15.61
CA TRP A 9 24.89 -2.57 -16.69
C TRP A 9 26.28 -3.13 -16.36
N GLY A 10 26.41 -3.85 -15.22
CA GLY A 10 27.67 -4.42 -14.74
C GLY A 10 28.08 -3.88 -13.36
N GLU A 11 29.32 -4.16 -12.97
CA GLU A 11 29.83 -3.80 -11.64
C GLU A 11 29.69 -2.29 -11.35
N GLY A 12 29.08 -1.94 -10.20
CA GLY A 12 28.91 -0.54 -9.75
C GLY A 12 27.77 0.22 -10.44
N THR A 13 26.81 -0.47 -11.08
CA THR A 13 25.68 0.15 -11.77
C THR A 13 24.32 -0.11 -11.12
N LEU A 14 24.32 -0.66 -9.90
CA LEU A 14 23.13 -0.78 -9.05
C LEU A 14 23.31 0.08 -7.79
N THR A 15 22.18 0.55 -7.24
CA THR A 15 22.14 1.27 -5.97
C THR A 15 22.43 0.36 -4.79
N ASP A 16 22.61 0.93 -3.60
CA ASP A 16 22.76 0.18 -2.33
C ASP A 16 21.56 -0.73 -2.04
N SER A 17 20.38 -0.40 -2.59
CA SER A 17 19.16 -1.20 -2.51
C SER A 17 19.02 -2.24 -3.62
N GLY A 18 19.96 -2.31 -4.56
CA GLY A 18 20.00 -3.28 -5.65
C GLY A 18 19.12 -2.91 -6.86
N TYR A 19 18.73 -1.65 -7.02
CA TYR A 19 17.98 -1.17 -8.18
C TYR A 19 18.87 -0.45 -9.21
N PRO A 20 18.47 -0.37 -10.49
CA PRO A 20 19.23 0.38 -11.49
C PRO A 20 19.15 1.88 -11.21
N PHE A 21 20.23 2.60 -11.49
CA PHE A 21 20.28 4.07 -11.36
C PHE A 21 20.83 4.77 -12.62
N ILE A 22 20.92 4.06 -13.74
CA ILE A 22 21.38 4.58 -15.02
C ILE A 22 20.34 4.28 -16.09
N VAL A 23 19.84 5.31 -16.76
CA VAL A 23 18.95 5.18 -17.92
C VAL A 23 19.75 5.42 -19.20
N LYS A 24 19.68 4.48 -20.14
CA LYS A 24 20.29 4.59 -21.45
C LYS A 24 19.27 4.52 -22.58
N ARG A 25 19.57 5.17 -23.68
CA ARG A 25 18.83 5.10 -24.95
C ARG A 25 19.48 4.05 -25.85
N TRP A 26 18.71 3.06 -26.21
CA TRP A 26 19.16 1.98 -27.06
C TRP A 26 18.39 1.93 -28.37
N GLN A 27 19.13 1.84 -29.47
CA GLN A 27 18.56 1.64 -30.80
C GLN A 27 18.40 0.14 -31.07
N ARG A 28 17.15 -0.32 -31.32
CA ARG A 28 16.89 -1.73 -31.61
C ARG A 28 17.72 -2.22 -32.81
N GLY A 29 18.36 -3.37 -32.65
CA GLY A 29 19.21 -3.98 -33.66
C GLY A 29 20.70 -3.61 -33.58
N THR A 30 21.10 -2.73 -32.65
CA THR A 30 22.50 -2.47 -32.31
C THR A 30 22.95 -3.32 -31.12
N ASP A 31 24.24 -3.30 -30.81
CA ASP A 31 24.75 -3.89 -29.57
C ASP A 31 24.23 -3.11 -28.36
N LEU A 32 23.87 -3.80 -27.27
CA LEU A 32 23.37 -3.16 -26.07
C LEU A 32 24.45 -2.28 -25.39
N ASP A 33 25.71 -2.65 -25.53
CA ASP A 33 26.86 -1.86 -25.01
C ASP A 33 27.01 -0.51 -25.73
N ALA A 34 26.41 -0.37 -26.92
CA ALA A 34 26.39 0.90 -27.66
C ALA A 34 25.26 1.87 -27.21
N ALA A 35 24.47 1.49 -26.20
CA ALA A 35 23.41 2.35 -25.69
C ALA A 35 23.95 3.64 -25.07
N GLU A 36 23.38 4.78 -25.47
CA GLU A 36 23.75 6.12 -25.01
C GLU A 36 23.23 6.37 -23.58
N GLU A 37 24.11 6.76 -22.66
CA GLU A 37 23.72 7.17 -21.31
C GLU A 37 23.04 8.55 -21.35
N LEU A 38 21.82 8.63 -20.77
CA LEU A 38 21.03 9.85 -20.73
C LEU A 38 21.04 10.50 -19.36
N ILE A 39 20.98 9.69 -18.30
CA ILE A 39 21.01 10.16 -16.92
C ILE A 39 21.58 9.08 -16.01
N ARG A 40 22.28 9.54 -14.98
CA ARG A 40 22.83 8.73 -13.90
C ARG A 40 22.43 9.37 -12.57
N GLY A 41 21.83 8.58 -11.69
CA GLY A 41 21.59 8.95 -10.29
C GLY A 41 22.79 8.66 -9.40
N GLU A 42 22.56 8.61 -8.11
CA GLU A 42 23.55 8.31 -7.08
C GLU A 42 23.35 6.88 -6.53
N THR A 43 24.39 6.31 -5.92
CA THR A 43 24.31 4.93 -5.37
C THR A 43 23.41 4.82 -4.16
N ASP A 44 23.17 5.92 -3.46
CA ASP A 44 22.26 6.02 -2.31
C ASP A 44 20.81 6.36 -2.69
N ASP A 45 20.53 6.66 -3.98
CA ASP A 45 19.16 6.71 -4.47
C ASP A 45 18.45 5.36 -4.31
N VAL A 46 17.12 5.36 -4.28
CA VAL A 46 16.36 4.12 -4.47
C VAL A 46 16.55 3.59 -5.88
N GLY A 47 16.49 4.45 -6.88
CA GLY A 47 16.79 4.08 -8.27
C GLY A 47 16.37 5.14 -9.28
N VAL A 48 16.69 4.87 -10.57
CA VAL A 48 16.29 5.73 -11.70
C VAL A 48 15.67 4.86 -12.79
N TRP A 49 14.49 5.25 -13.26
CA TRP A 49 13.73 4.51 -14.26
C TRP A 49 13.34 5.38 -15.45
N PRO A 50 13.22 4.81 -16.65
CA PRO A 50 12.75 5.53 -17.82
C PRO A 50 11.27 5.92 -17.67
N MET A 51 10.91 7.05 -18.26
CA MET A 51 9.55 7.56 -18.35
C MET A 51 9.27 8.05 -19.77
N THR A 52 8.05 7.83 -20.25
CA THR A 52 7.54 8.46 -21.48
C THR A 52 6.16 9.04 -21.21
N LEU A 53 5.88 10.21 -21.80
CA LEU A 53 4.57 10.83 -21.81
C LEU A 53 4.17 11.05 -23.27
N GLU A 54 3.04 10.52 -23.67
CA GLU A 54 2.45 10.76 -24.97
C GLU A 54 1.50 11.96 -24.89
N LEU A 55 1.67 12.91 -25.83
CA LEU A 55 0.84 14.10 -25.93
C LEU A 55 -0.31 13.84 -26.91
N GLU A 56 -1.41 14.59 -26.76
CA GLU A 56 -2.60 14.52 -27.63
C GLU A 56 -2.30 14.71 -29.13
N ASP A 57 -1.19 15.39 -29.46
CA ASP A 57 -0.72 15.60 -30.83
C ASP A 57 0.19 14.47 -31.36
N GLY A 58 0.39 13.41 -30.57
CA GLY A 58 1.23 12.25 -30.90
C GLY A 58 2.73 12.47 -30.66
N ARG A 59 3.16 13.61 -30.11
CA ARG A 59 4.55 13.75 -29.62
C ARG A 59 4.77 12.87 -28.41
N VAL A 60 5.95 12.25 -28.32
CA VAL A 60 6.33 11.44 -27.16
C VAL A 60 7.49 12.14 -26.44
N LEU A 61 7.24 12.59 -25.21
CA LEU A 61 8.28 13.11 -24.34
C LEU A 61 9.02 11.96 -23.68
N GLN A 62 10.34 11.95 -23.82
CA GLN A 62 11.22 11.01 -23.15
C GLN A 62 11.76 11.63 -21.88
N GLY A 63 11.87 10.83 -20.82
CA GLY A 63 12.34 11.31 -19.54
C GLY A 63 12.77 10.18 -18.60
N ALA A 64 13.02 10.55 -17.36
CA ALA A 64 13.32 9.63 -16.29
C ALA A 64 12.66 10.04 -14.97
N VAL A 65 12.43 9.04 -14.13
CA VAL A 65 11.99 9.17 -12.75
C VAL A 65 13.18 8.78 -11.87
N GLN A 66 13.70 9.70 -11.08
CA GLN A 66 14.74 9.46 -10.10
C GLN A 66 14.13 9.48 -8.70
N ALA A 67 14.10 8.37 -8.02
CA ALA A 67 13.66 8.29 -6.63
C ALA A 67 14.89 8.45 -5.72
N ASP A 68 15.05 9.63 -5.14
CA ASP A 68 16.11 9.90 -4.16
C ASP A 68 15.90 9.09 -2.89
N THR A 69 14.63 8.99 -2.45
CA THR A 69 14.20 8.17 -1.32
C THR A 69 12.90 7.46 -1.70
N PHE A 70 12.34 6.66 -0.79
CA PHE A 70 11.08 5.98 -1.05
C PHE A 70 9.89 6.93 -1.30
N PHE A 71 9.95 8.16 -0.76
CA PHE A 71 8.86 9.13 -0.87
C PHE A 71 9.22 10.41 -1.63
N THR A 72 10.44 10.57 -2.09
CA THR A 72 10.89 11.75 -2.84
C THR A 72 11.36 11.37 -4.23
N THR A 73 10.84 12.07 -5.23
CA THR A 73 11.06 11.74 -6.65
C THR A 73 11.34 13.01 -7.44
N ARG A 74 12.37 12.98 -8.26
CA ARG A 74 12.63 13.99 -9.30
C ARG A 74 12.17 13.45 -10.64
N TYR A 75 11.58 14.33 -11.45
CA TYR A 75 11.16 14.02 -12.81
C TYR A 75 12.02 14.79 -13.78
N TRP A 76 12.57 14.08 -14.75
CA TRP A 76 13.51 14.61 -15.74
C TRP A 76 12.91 14.45 -17.13
N TRP A 77 13.05 15.48 -17.95
CA TRP A 77 12.72 15.46 -19.34
C TRP A 77 14.01 15.52 -20.19
N PHE A 78 14.05 14.76 -21.29
CA PHE A 78 15.14 14.73 -22.27
C PHE A 78 14.73 15.49 -23.51
N PRO A 79 15.05 16.81 -23.65
CA PRO A 79 14.70 17.58 -24.82
C PRO A 79 15.40 17.02 -26.07
N GLU A 80 14.69 17.00 -27.21
CA GLU A 80 15.26 16.53 -28.47
C GLU A 80 16.40 17.48 -28.91
N GLY A 81 17.57 16.89 -29.25
CA GLY A 81 18.74 17.61 -29.66
C GLY A 81 19.57 18.26 -28.54
N GLU A 82 19.14 18.18 -27.30
CA GLU A 82 19.88 18.62 -26.13
C GLU A 82 20.58 17.45 -25.42
N ARG A 83 21.72 17.69 -24.78
CA ARG A 83 22.43 16.63 -24.02
C ARG A 83 22.05 16.60 -22.57
N GLU A 84 21.69 17.73 -22.00
CA GLU A 84 21.42 17.86 -20.58
C GLU A 84 19.91 17.63 -20.32
N PRO A 85 19.56 16.76 -19.37
CA PRO A 85 18.17 16.59 -18.94
C PRO A 85 17.66 17.86 -18.24
N VAL A 86 16.37 18.11 -18.37
CA VAL A 86 15.68 19.23 -17.70
C VAL A 86 14.82 18.69 -16.57
N GLN A 87 15.12 19.11 -15.33
CA GLN A 87 14.28 18.75 -14.18
C GLN A 87 12.95 19.52 -14.21
N LEU A 88 11.84 18.82 -13.97
CA LEU A 88 10.55 19.46 -13.80
C LEU A 88 10.55 20.24 -12.46
N PRO A 89 10.10 21.52 -12.44
CA PRO A 89 10.13 22.38 -11.26
C PRO A 89 8.92 22.15 -10.34
N ILE A 90 8.72 20.88 -9.93
CA ILE A 90 7.61 20.42 -9.08
C ILE A 90 8.13 19.85 -7.76
N PRO A 91 7.30 19.72 -6.72
CA PRO A 91 7.73 19.14 -5.44
C PRO A 91 8.25 17.72 -5.61
N MET A 92 9.29 17.37 -4.88
CA MET A 92 9.81 16.00 -4.86
C MET A 92 8.82 15.00 -4.24
N LYS A 93 7.96 15.46 -3.33
CA LYS A 93 6.85 14.68 -2.76
C LYS A 93 5.57 14.87 -3.57
N SER A 94 5.63 14.50 -4.84
CA SER A 94 4.48 14.49 -5.74
C SER A 94 4.51 13.26 -6.65
N SER A 95 3.37 12.94 -7.26
CA SER A 95 3.27 11.86 -8.25
C SER A 95 2.64 12.37 -9.53
N LEU A 96 3.27 12.12 -10.69
CA LEU A 96 2.71 12.45 -12.00
C LEU A 96 1.65 11.43 -12.40
N HIS A 97 0.59 11.91 -13.06
CA HIS A 97 -0.54 11.08 -13.51
C HIS A 97 -0.81 11.11 -15.02
N GLY A 98 -0.08 11.93 -15.76
CA GLY A 98 -0.25 12.09 -17.21
C GLY A 98 -0.79 13.44 -17.61
N ILE A 99 -1.30 13.54 -18.85
CA ILE A 99 -1.71 14.79 -19.47
C ILE A 99 -3.19 14.70 -19.83
N TYR A 100 -3.97 15.69 -19.42
CA TYR A 100 -5.37 15.81 -19.81
C TYR A 100 -5.67 17.25 -20.21
N GLN A 101 -6.17 17.43 -21.44
CA GLN A 101 -6.46 18.74 -22.05
C GLN A 101 -5.26 19.71 -21.95
N GLY A 102 -4.05 19.24 -22.30
CA GLY A 102 -2.81 20.01 -22.24
C GLY A 102 -2.25 20.22 -20.83
N GLN A 103 -2.97 19.84 -19.79
CA GLN A 103 -2.53 19.98 -18.39
C GLN A 103 -1.73 18.76 -17.95
N LEU A 104 -0.49 18.94 -17.48
CA LEU A 104 0.26 17.91 -16.76
C LEU A 104 -0.28 17.82 -15.33
N LEU A 105 -0.79 16.65 -14.96
CA LEU A 105 -1.46 16.40 -13.68
C LEU A 105 -0.51 15.79 -12.66
N LEU A 106 -0.54 16.29 -11.42
CA LEU A 106 0.23 15.74 -10.31
C LEU A 106 -0.55 15.77 -8.99
N SER A 107 -0.41 14.73 -8.19
CA SER A 107 -0.91 14.69 -6.81
C SER A 107 0.20 15.05 -5.84
N LEU A 108 -0.15 15.79 -4.79
CA LEU A 108 0.78 16.29 -3.78
C LEU A 108 0.80 15.41 -2.54
N LYS A 109 1.97 15.14 -2.02
CA LYS A 109 2.17 14.44 -0.73
C LYS A 109 2.63 15.38 0.38
N GLU A 110 2.83 16.66 0.05
CA GLU A 110 3.16 17.73 0.99
C GLU A 110 2.49 19.03 0.55
N ASP A 111 2.38 20.01 1.47
CA ASP A 111 1.89 21.34 1.15
C ASP A 111 2.85 22.03 0.16
N TRP A 112 2.32 22.67 -0.85
CA TRP A 112 3.10 23.34 -1.89
C TRP A 112 2.64 24.76 -2.17
N ALA A 113 3.59 25.68 -2.13
CA ALA A 113 3.42 27.07 -2.58
C ALA A 113 4.33 27.32 -3.79
N PRO A 114 3.81 27.31 -5.04
CA PRO A 114 4.61 27.51 -6.24
C PRO A 114 5.31 28.88 -6.24
N THR A 115 6.59 28.91 -6.54
CA THR A 115 7.38 30.13 -6.54
C THR A 115 6.83 31.16 -7.54
N GLY A 116 6.59 32.40 -7.08
CA GLY A 116 6.09 33.48 -7.91
C GLY A 116 4.60 33.45 -8.19
N GLN A 117 3.86 32.54 -7.58
CA GLN A 117 2.39 32.44 -7.70
C GLN A 117 1.72 32.73 -6.35
N ALA A 118 0.49 33.26 -6.41
CA ALA A 118 -0.32 33.49 -5.21
C ALA A 118 -1.05 32.20 -4.82
N GLY A 119 -1.10 31.91 -3.52
CA GLY A 119 -1.78 30.73 -2.99
C GLY A 119 -0.87 29.55 -2.69
N SER A 120 -1.48 28.53 -2.12
CA SER A 120 -0.80 27.26 -1.80
C SER A 120 -1.80 26.11 -1.95
N PHE A 121 -1.26 24.94 -2.21
CA PHE A 121 -2.00 23.68 -2.32
C PHE A 121 -1.63 22.79 -1.12
N LYS A 122 -2.49 21.85 -0.81
CA LYS A 122 -2.37 20.97 0.35
C LYS A 122 -1.88 19.56 -0.03
N ALA A 123 -1.28 18.88 0.92
CA ALA A 123 -1.06 17.45 0.81
C ALA A 123 -2.38 16.73 0.49
N GLY A 124 -2.37 15.86 -0.52
CA GLY A 124 -3.58 15.18 -1.03
C GLY A 124 -4.24 15.86 -2.23
N ASP A 125 -3.91 17.12 -2.53
CA ASP A 125 -4.46 17.81 -3.70
C ASP A 125 -3.99 17.17 -5.02
N LEU A 126 -4.88 17.14 -6.01
CA LEU A 126 -4.55 16.98 -7.41
C LEU A 126 -4.52 18.36 -8.06
N VAL A 127 -3.41 18.67 -8.68
CA VAL A 127 -3.18 19.94 -9.36
C VAL A 127 -2.70 19.71 -10.80
N GLY A 128 -2.77 20.75 -11.63
CA GLY A 128 -2.29 20.69 -13.00
C GLY A 128 -1.70 22.01 -13.46
N PHE A 129 -0.85 21.97 -14.48
CA PHE A 129 -0.33 23.15 -15.18
C PHE A 129 -0.19 22.86 -16.67
N ASP A 130 -0.19 23.92 -17.48
CA ASP A 130 -0.08 23.84 -18.93
C ASP A 130 1.31 23.34 -19.35
N LEU A 131 1.37 22.15 -19.96
CA LEU A 131 2.61 21.49 -20.31
C LEU A 131 3.32 22.18 -21.49
N ASP A 132 2.59 22.61 -22.52
CA ASP A 132 3.21 23.25 -23.67
C ASP A 132 3.89 24.56 -23.28
N THR A 133 3.28 25.37 -22.44
CA THR A 133 3.90 26.58 -21.87
C THR A 133 5.18 26.25 -21.10
N PHE A 134 5.20 25.14 -20.32
CA PHE A 134 6.43 24.71 -19.64
C PHE A 134 7.52 24.27 -20.65
N LEU A 135 7.15 23.50 -21.66
CA LEU A 135 8.11 23.01 -22.67
C LEU A 135 8.75 24.18 -23.45
N GLU A 136 7.98 25.25 -23.71
CA GLU A 136 8.47 26.44 -24.41
C GLU A 136 9.33 27.35 -23.53
N THR A 137 8.88 27.60 -22.30
CA THR A 137 9.49 28.65 -21.43
C THR A 137 10.50 28.12 -20.42
N ARG A 138 10.50 26.82 -20.13
CA ARG A 138 11.29 26.16 -19.07
C ARG A 138 11.02 26.73 -17.67
N THR A 139 9.89 27.41 -17.49
CA THR A 139 9.46 27.96 -16.21
C THR A 139 8.10 27.37 -15.84
N LEU A 140 7.84 27.21 -14.53
CA LEU A 140 6.58 26.67 -14.04
C LEU A 140 5.41 27.61 -14.42
N PRO A 141 4.46 27.15 -15.24
CA PRO A 141 3.27 27.93 -15.56
C PRO A 141 2.36 28.06 -14.33
N PRO A 142 1.28 28.88 -14.41
CA PRO A 142 0.26 28.94 -13.36
C PRO A 142 -0.29 27.54 -13.06
N VAL A 143 -0.29 27.17 -11.76
CA VAL A 143 -0.81 25.90 -11.28
C VAL A 143 -2.26 26.07 -10.87
N SER A 144 -3.11 25.13 -11.26
CA SER A 144 -4.54 25.09 -10.94
C SER A 144 -4.91 23.88 -10.07
N LEU A 145 -5.87 24.07 -9.16
CA LEU A 145 -6.43 22.97 -8.36
C LEU A 145 -7.44 22.20 -9.21
N VAL A 146 -7.29 20.89 -9.28
CA VAL A 146 -8.23 19.97 -9.93
C VAL A 146 -9.15 19.32 -8.90
N PHE A 147 -8.59 18.81 -7.81
CA PHE A 147 -9.34 18.15 -6.73
C PHE A 147 -8.68 18.42 -5.38
N HIS A 148 -9.51 18.70 -4.39
CA HIS A 148 -9.14 18.81 -2.97
C HIS A 148 -9.93 17.79 -2.16
N PRO A 149 -9.32 16.75 -1.58
CA PRO A 149 -9.99 15.80 -0.73
C PRO A 149 -10.39 16.47 0.61
N ASN A 150 -11.59 16.17 1.10
CA ASN A 150 -11.98 16.57 2.46
C ASN A 150 -11.38 15.58 3.50
N GLU A 151 -11.58 15.85 4.79
CA GLU A 151 -11.02 15.05 5.90
C GLU A 151 -11.38 13.55 5.88
N ALA A 152 -12.46 13.17 5.17
CA ALA A 152 -12.91 11.78 5.04
C ALA A 152 -12.42 11.12 3.74
N GLN A 153 -11.76 11.87 2.87
CA GLN A 153 -11.42 11.45 1.52
C GLN A 153 -9.92 11.31 1.31
N ALA A 154 -9.54 10.45 0.36
CA ALA A 154 -8.20 10.35 -0.21
C ALA A 154 -8.27 10.13 -1.72
N LEU A 155 -7.35 10.72 -2.47
CA LEU A 155 -7.14 10.40 -3.87
C LEU A 155 -6.35 9.10 -3.98
N GLU A 156 -6.96 8.06 -4.54
CA GLU A 156 -6.37 6.73 -4.71
C GLU A 156 -5.76 6.53 -6.10
N GLY A 157 -6.27 7.26 -7.10
CA GLY A 157 -5.77 7.15 -8.46
C GLY A 157 -6.35 8.17 -9.42
N VAL A 158 -5.67 8.38 -10.53
CA VAL A 158 -6.07 9.25 -11.63
C VAL A 158 -5.97 8.44 -12.91
N SER A 159 -7.01 8.49 -13.74
CA SER A 159 -7.04 7.81 -15.04
C SER A 159 -7.62 8.74 -16.10
N ILE A 160 -6.99 8.73 -17.25
CA ILE A 160 -7.38 9.55 -18.40
C ILE A 160 -8.05 8.64 -19.43
N ALA A 161 -9.24 9.02 -19.84
CA ALA A 161 -9.99 8.36 -20.90
C ALA A 161 -10.40 9.39 -21.94
N LYS A 162 -10.81 8.94 -23.12
CA LYS A 162 -11.29 9.84 -24.15
C LYS A 162 -12.44 10.72 -23.63
N GLY A 163 -12.17 12.02 -23.59
CA GLY A 163 -13.13 13.02 -23.15
C GLY A 163 -13.48 13.00 -21.65
N ALA A 164 -12.69 12.31 -20.79
CA ALA A 164 -12.95 12.26 -19.36
C ALA A 164 -11.68 12.11 -18.53
N LEU A 165 -11.58 12.90 -17.47
CA LEU A 165 -10.65 12.68 -16.36
C LEU A 165 -11.41 11.95 -15.25
N LEU A 166 -10.89 10.81 -14.81
CA LEU A 166 -11.51 9.96 -13.80
C LEU A 166 -10.60 9.87 -12.58
N LEU A 167 -11.18 10.08 -11.40
CA LEU A 167 -10.49 10.01 -10.11
C LEU A 167 -11.03 8.82 -9.31
N GLY A 168 -10.13 7.93 -8.88
CA GLY A 168 -10.42 6.99 -7.81
C GLY A 168 -10.31 7.72 -6.48
N VAL A 169 -11.40 7.78 -5.73
CA VAL A 169 -11.46 8.47 -4.45
C VAL A 169 -11.94 7.51 -3.37
N SER A 170 -11.15 7.34 -2.31
CA SER A 170 -11.63 6.72 -1.08
C SER A 170 -12.43 7.76 -0.30
N ASP A 171 -13.61 7.40 0.17
CA ASP A 171 -14.45 8.23 1.04
C ASP A 171 -14.86 7.40 2.25
N THR A 172 -14.23 7.67 3.38
CA THR A 172 -14.33 6.85 4.60
C THR A 172 -14.04 5.37 4.31
N VAL A 173 -12.97 5.11 3.55
CA VAL A 173 -12.47 3.78 3.12
C VAL A 173 -13.45 3.03 2.18
N VAL A 174 -14.40 3.72 1.57
CA VAL A 174 -15.25 3.20 0.49
C VAL A 174 -14.78 3.77 -0.84
N GLY A 175 -14.44 2.91 -1.78
CA GLY A 175 -13.91 3.33 -3.09
C GLY A 175 -15.00 3.87 -4.01
N LYS A 176 -14.77 5.04 -4.56
CA LYS A 176 -15.63 5.73 -5.54
C LYS A 176 -14.85 6.05 -6.80
N VAL A 177 -15.53 6.07 -7.94
CA VAL A 177 -15.00 6.65 -9.17
C VAL A 177 -15.72 7.96 -9.41
N MET A 178 -14.96 9.04 -9.55
CA MET A 178 -15.49 10.39 -9.81
C MET A 178 -15.03 10.83 -11.21
N ARG A 179 -15.93 11.42 -11.97
CA ARG A 179 -15.62 12.11 -13.22
C ARG A 179 -15.34 13.57 -12.92
N ALA A 180 -14.18 14.07 -13.33
CA ALA A 180 -13.81 15.47 -13.20
C ALA A 180 -14.02 16.19 -14.54
N GLU A 181 -14.67 17.35 -14.50
CA GLU A 181 -14.97 18.18 -15.67
C GLU A 181 -14.45 19.61 -15.41
N ALA A 182 -13.66 20.12 -16.35
CA ALA A 182 -13.19 21.50 -16.31
C ALA A 182 -14.32 22.46 -16.72
N GLY A 183 -14.55 23.52 -15.95
CA GLY A 183 -15.52 24.56 -16.24
C GLY A 183 -14.92 25.96 -16.07
N GLU A 184 -15.67 27.00 -16.42
CA GLU A 184 -15.22 28.41 -16.31
C GLU A 184 -14.84 28.81 -14.88
N SER A 185 -15.46 28.18 -13.85
CA SER A 185 -15.24 28.45 -12.43
C SER A 185 -14.29 27.45 -11.75
N GLY A 186 -13.63 26.59 -12.49
CA GLY A 186 -12.78 25.51 -11.99
C GLY A 186 -13.35 24.13 -12.29
N TRP A 187 -12.82 23.11 -11.62
CA TRP A 187 -13.22 21.72 -11.82
C TRP A 187 -14.43 21.34 -10.98
N THR A 188 -15.30 20.52 -11.56
CA THR A 188 -16.45 19.90 -10.87
C THR A 188 -16.33 18.38 -10.91
N LEU A 189 -16.80 17.71 -9.86
CA LEU A 189 -16.73 16.26 -9.72
C LEU A 189 -18.14 15.67 -9.69
N GLN A 190 -18.35 14.64 -10.49
CA GLN A 190 -19.59 13.87 -10.51
C GLN A 190 -19.31 12.40 -10.23
N PRO A 191 -20.05 11.74 -9.32
CA PRO A 191 -19.87 10.32 -9.08
C PRO A 191 -20.30 9.49 -10.30
N VAL A 192 -19.54 8.44 -10.58
CA VAL A 192 -19.98 7.35 -11.46
C VAL A 192 -20.82 6.40 -10.61
N GLU A 193 -22.06 6.15 -11.04
CA GLU A 193 -22.99 5.30 -10.30
C GLU A 193 -22.53 3.83 -10.38
N LEU A 194 -22.16 3.26 -9.22
CA LEU A 194 -21.68 1.88 -9.10
C LEU A 194 -22.73 0.99 -8.42
N PRO A 195 -22.66 -0.36 -8.59
CA PRO A 195 -23.68 -1.28 -8.07
C PRO A 195 -23.82 -1.34 -6.54
N GLY A 196 -22.87 -0.81 -5.77
CA GLY A 196 -22.86 -0.87 -4.31
C GLY A 196 -21.79 0.01 -3.67
N SER A 197 -21.50 -0.24 -2.39
CA SER A 197 -20.57 0.55 -1.56
C SER A 197 -19.28 -0.23 -1.25
N GLY A 198 -18.74 -0.95 -2.24
CA GLY A 198 -17.47 -1.67 -2.11
C GLY A 198 -16.27 -0.82 -2.52
N GLN A 199 -15.20 -1.51 -2.87
CA GLN A 199 -14.02 -0.93 -3.47
C GLN A 199 -14.18 -0.92 -4.99
N ALA A 200 -13.98 0.24 -5.59
CA ALA A 200 -13.93 0.40 -7.04
C ALA A 200 -12.57 0.93 -7.46
N SER A 201 -11.97 0.31 -8.46
CA SER A 201 -10.71 0.76 -9.05
C SER A 201 -10.76 0.69 -10.56
N ILE A 202 -10.19 1.69 -11.24
CA ILE A 202 -10.08 1.70 -12.69
C ILE A 202 -8.96 0.75 -13.08
N SER A 203 -9.30 -0.33 -13.80
CA SER A 203 -8.35 -1.34 -14.26
C SER A 203 -7.79 -1.06 -15.64
N PHE A 204 -8.51 -0.27 -16.45
CA PHE A 204 -8.05 0.18 -17.76
C PHE A 204 -8.80 1.44 -18.17
N ALA A 205 -8.06 2.41 -18.68
CA ALA A 205 -8.54 3.59 -19.38
C ALA A 205 -7.51 3.96 -20.46
N SER A 206 -7.95 4.55 -21.56
CA SER A 206 -7.11 5.09 -22.62
C SER A 206 -7.72 6.39 -23.12
N ASP A 207 -6.89 7.37 -23.40
CA ASP A 207 -7.31 8.66 -23.99
C ASP A 207 -7.87 8.54 -25.41
N GLU A 208 -7.64 7.40 -26.07
CA GLU A 208 -8.21 7.08 -27.39
C GLU A 208 -9.60 6.44 -27.30
N GLU A 209 -9.99 5.86 -26.13
CA GLU A 209 -11.18 5.05 -25.97
C GLU A 209 -12.19 5.67 -24.99
N GLU A 210 -13.48 5.60 -25.35
CA GLU A 210 -14.57 6.03 -24.44
C GLU A 210 -14.92 4.96 -23.41
N THR A 211 -14.45 3.72 -23.60
CA THR A 211 -14.72 2.60 -22.70
C THR A 211 -13.65 2.50 -21.64
N VAL A 212 -14.07 2.60 -20.40
CA VAL A 212 -13.23 2.41 -19.21
C VAL A 212 -13.64 1.11 -18.51
N PHE A 213 -12.67 0.32 -18.07
CA PHE A 213 -12.96 -0.86 -17.27
C PHE A 213 -12.71 -0.59 -15.79
N ILE A 214 -13.69 -0.96 -14.97
CA ILE A 214 -13.67 -0.77 -13.53
C ILE A 214 -13.78 -2.14 -12.86
N ASN A 215 -12.85 -2.45 -11.96
CA ASN A 215 -13.01 -3.56 -11.04
C ASN A 215 -13.83 -3.10 -9.83
N TYR A 216 -14.81 -3.91 -9.45
CA TYR A 216 -15.63 -3.70 -8.27
C TYR A 216 -15.69 -4.96 -7.42
N GLU A 217 -15.46 -4.83 -6.14
CA GLU A 217 -15.60 -5.90 -5.16
C GLU A 217 -15.93 -5.34 -3.76
N ASP A 218 -16.40 -6.19 -2.86
CA ASP A 218 -16.45 -5.94 -1.43
C ASP A 218 -16.16 -7.23 -0.65
N PHE A 219 -16.23 -7.20 0.66
CA PHE A 219 -15.94 -8.41 1.47
C PHE A 219 -16.84 -9.61 1.16
N LEU A 220 -18.06 -9.38 0.66
CA LEU A 220 -19.08 -10.41 0.42
C LEU A 220 -19.43 -10.57 -1.06
N THR A 221 -19.07 -9.60 -1.90
CA THR A 221 -19.33 -9.59 -3.35
C THR A 221 -18.03 -9.86 -4.10
N PRO A 222 -17.96 -10.95 -4.89
CA PRO A 222 -16.79 -11.28 -5.69
C PRO A 222 -16.46 -10.20 -6.72
N ASP A 223 -15.18 -10.17 -7.13
CA ASP A 223 -14.67 -9.31 -8.20
C ASP A 223 -15.61 -9.31 -9.40
N SER A 224 -15.96 -8.12 -9.83
CA SER A 224 -16.78 -7.86 -11.01
C SER A 224 -16.07 -6.86 -11.91
N LEU A 225 -16.06 -7.15 -13.21
CA LEU A 225 -15.58 -6.24 -14.24
C LEU A 225 -16.77 -5.45 -14.77
N LEU A 226 -16.72 -4.15 -14.60
CA LEU A 226 -17.68 -3.21 -15.14
C LEU A 226 -17.08 -2.49 -16.35
N SER A 227 -17.90 -2.09 -17.32
CA SER A 227 -17.55 -1.07 -18.30
C SER A 227 -18.29 0.21 -17.99
N TYR A 228 -17.59 1.33 -18.09
CA TYR A 228 -18.15 2.68 -18.03
C TYR A 228 -17.89 3.37 -19.36
N ASN A 229 -18.91 3.90 -20.00
CA ASN A 229 -18.78 4.67 -21.23
C ASN A 229 -18.75 6.17 -20.89
N THR A 230 -17.65 6.84 -21.21
CA THR A 230 -17.43 8.26 -20.87
C THR A 230 -18.33 9.22 -21.65
N ALA A 231 -18.82 8.83 -22.85
CA ALA A 231 -19.71 9.67 -23.66
C ALA A 231 -21.17 9.60 -23.21
N THR A 232 -21.63 8.41 -22.77
CA THR A 232 -23.04 8.20 -22.40
C THR A 232 -23.29 8.19 -20.89
N GLY A 233 -22.24 7.97 -20.07
CA GLY A 233 -22.34 7.77 -18.63
C GLY A 233 -22.85 6.39 -18.22
N GLU A 234 -23.05 5.47 -19.16
CA GLU A 234 -23.61 4.14 -18.90
C GLU A 234 -22.58 3.23 -18.22
N VAL A 235 -23.01 2.55 -17.14
CA VAL A 235 -22.25 1.50 -16.45
C VAL A 235 -22.91 0.16 -16.69
N THR A 236 -22.14 -0.82 -17.16
CA THR A 236 -22.61 -2.18 -17.43
C THR A 236 -21.70 -3.21 -16.77
N THR A 237 -22.27 -4.16 -16.05
CA THR A 237 -21.52 -5.31 -15.53
C THR A 237 -21.24 -6.29 -16.64
N LEU A 238 -19.98 -6.46 -17.01
CA LEU A 238 -19.55 -7.37 -18.08
C LEU A 238 -19.36 -8.79 -17.60
N LYS A 239 -18.70 -8.95 -16.46
CA LYS A 239 -18.37 -10.26 -15.87
C LYS A 239 -18.32 -10.14 -14.35
N SER A 240 -18.66 -11.25 -13.68
CA SER A 240 -18.45 -11.40 -12.23
C SER A 240 -17.86 -12.77 -11.95
N LEU A 241 -16.92 -12.86 -11.03
CA LEU A 241 -16.46 -14.15 -10.55
C LEU A 241 -17.58 -14.85 -9.76
N PRO A 242 -17.70 -16.17 -9.87
CA PRO A 242 -18.68 -16.89 -9.08
C PRO A 242 -18.31 -16.84 -7.58
N PRO A 243 -19.30 -16.70 -6.68
CA PRO A 243 -19.04 -16.74 -5.25
C PRO A 243 -18.37 -18.06 -4.84
N LYS A 244 -17.39 -17.97 -3.94
CA LYS A 244 -16.59 -19.10 -3.48
C LYS A 244 -16.95 -19.54 -2.05
N PHE A 245 -17.80 -18.80 -1.38
CA PHE A 245 -18.34 -19.11 -0.07
C PHE A 245 -19.79 -18.61 0.04
N ASP A 246 -20.53 -19.14 0.99
CA ASP A 246 -21.87 -18.69 1.30
C ASP A 246 -21.83 -17.44 2.18
N ALA A 247 -22.20 -16.30 1.60
CA ALA A 247 -22.27 -15.02 2.27
C ALA A 247 -23.66 -14.75 2.90
N SER A 248 -24.62 -15.69 2.79
CA SER A 248 -25.96 -15.51 3.36
C SER A 248 -25.90 -15.37 4.88
N GLY A 249 -26.59 -14.34 5.40
CA GLY A 249 -26.58 -14.03 6.83
C GLY A 249 -25.29 -13.38 7.36
N LEU A 250 -24.34 -13.06 6.49
CA LEU A 250 -23.21 -12.22 6.84
C LEU A 250 -23.52 -10.74 6.58
N GLU A 251 -22.94 -9.88 7.40
CA GLU A 251 -23.00 -8.42 7.23
C GLU A 251 -21.63 -7.80 7.37
N VAL A 252 -21.46 -6.62 6.78
CA VAL A 252 -20.29 -5.75 6.92
C VAL A 252 -20.72 -4.51 7.66
N THR A 253 -20.07 -4.22 8.78
CA THR A 253 -20.28 -2.99 9.54
C THR A 253 -18.98 -2.23 9.70
N GLN A 254 -19.05 -0.90 9.63
CA GLN A 254 -17.89 -0.05 9.90
C GLN A 254 -18.01 0.57 11.30
N HIS A 255 -16.92 0.52 12.04
CA HIS A 255 -16.80 1.04 13.40
C HIS A 255 -15.57 1.93 13.52
N PHE A 256 -15.49 2.64 14.66
CA PHE A 256 -14.35 3.49 14.99
C PHE A 256 -13.88 3.17 16.40
N ALA A 257 -12.63 2.78 16.55
CA ALA A 257 -11.94 2.72 17.84
C ALA A 257 -11.33 4.09 18.18
N ILE A 258 -11.12 4.36 19.45
CA ILE A 258 -10.44 5.57 19.90
C ILE A 258 -9.03 5.19 20.32
N SER A 259 -8.06 5.67 19.56
CA SER A 259 -6.63 5.47 19.86
C SER A 259 -6.21 6.22 21.12
N LYS A 260 -5.05 5.87 21.65
CA LYS A 260 -4.50 6.44 22.88
C LYS A 260 -4.38 7.97 22.90
N ASP A 261 -4.17 8.57 21.74
CA ASP A 261 -4.08 10.03 21.56
C ASP A 261 -5.42 10.69 21.20
N GLY A 262 -6.53 9.93 21.22
CA GLY A 262 -7.88 10.42 20.88
C GLY A 262 -8.24 10.31 19.40
N THR A 263 -7.34 9.86 18.54
CA THR A 263 -7.62 9.67 17.11
C THR A 263 -8.69 8.59 16.90
N ARG A 264 -9.67 8.90 16.03
CA ARG A 264 -10.69 7.93 15.60
C ARG A 264 -10.13 7.05 14.50
N VAL A 265 -10.02 5.75 14.79
CA VAL A 265 -9.44 4.73 13.89
C VAL A 265 -10.56 3.88 13.32
N PRO A 266 -10.84 3.93 12.00
CA PRO A 266 -11.87 3.11 11.40
C PRO A 266 -11.43 1.66 11.29
N TYR A 267 -12.40 0.76 11.33
CA TYR A 267 -12.23 -0.64 10.99
C TYR A 267 -13.55 -1.25 10.46
N PHE A 268 -13.43 -2.24 9.61
CA PHE A 268 -14.55 -3.03 9.15
C PHE A 268 -14.65 -4.32 9.97
N LEU A 269 -15.87 -4.68 10.32
CA LEU A 269 -16.21 -5.97 10.93
C LEU A 269 -17.12 -6.74 9.97
N VAL A 270 -16.66 -7.91 9.55
CA VAL A 270 -17.42 -8.87 8.73
C VAL A 270 -17.79 -10.05 9.62
N SER A 271 -19.06 -10.24 9.85
CA SER A 271 -19.57 -11.26 10.77
C SER A 271 -20.98 -11.71 10.41
N LYS A 272 -21.51 -12.69 11.15
CA LYS A 272 -22.94 -12.99 11.09
C LYS A 272 -23.76 -11.79 11.59
N ALA A 273 -24.90 -11.52 10.95
CA ALA A 273 -25.81 -10.43 11.33
C ALA A 273 -26.37 -10.59 12.75
N ASP A 274 -26.53 -11.84 13.20
CA ASP A 274 -26.99 -12.21 14.54
C ASP A 274 -25.81 -12.51 15.51
N LEU A 275 -24.66 -11.87 15.31
CA LEU A 275 -23.46 -12.07 16.11
C LEU A 275 -23.75 -11.94 17.62
N PRO A 276 -23.46 -12.97 18.44
CA PRO A 276 -23.58 -12.86 19.89
C PRO A 276 -22.57 -11.83 20.43
N ARG A 277 -23.03 -11.04 21.40
CA ARG A 277 -22.18 -10.01 22.05
C ARG A 277 -21.74 -10.48 23.44
N ASP A 278 -21.25 -11.73 23.52
CA ASP A 278 -20.85 -12.41 24.74
C ASP A 278 -19.33 -12.66 24.84
N GLY A 279 -18.56 -12.15 23.86
CA GLY A 279 -17.11 -12.28 23.82
C GLY A 279 -16.58 -13.61 23.30
N THR A 280 -17.43 -14.50 22.81
CA THR A 280 -17.02 -15.88 22.44
C THR A 280 -16.71 -16.06 20.95
N THR A 281 -16.93 -15.05 20.10
CA THR A 281 -16.74 -15.20 18.65
C THR A 281 -15.26 -15.22 18.30
N PRO A 282 -14.75 -16.30 17.67
CA PRO A 282 -13.41 -16.34 17.11
C PRO A 282 -13.25 -15.23 16.09
N THR A 283 -12.31 -14.33 16.33
CA THR A 283 -12.13 -13.11 15.54
C THR A 283 -10.71 -13.00 15.03
N LEU A 284 -10.55 -12.75 13.72
CA LEU A 284 -9.29 -12.49 13.07
C LEU A 284 -9.19 -11.01 12.72
N LEU A 285 -8.27 -10.29 13.36
CA LEU A 285 -7.96 -8.90 13.09
C LEU A 285 -6.72 -8.80 12.18
N TYR A 286 -6.87 -8.13 11.05
CA TYR A 286 -5.82 -7.88 10.08
C TYR A 286 -5.44 -6.39 10.02
N GLY A 287 -4.14 -6.08 9.90
CA GLY A 287 -3.64 -4.72 9.73
C GLY A 287 -2.29 -4.67 9.02
N TYR A 288 -1.94 -3.49 8.53
CA TYR A 288 -0.68 -3.23 7.84
C TYR A 288 0.05 -2.00 8.41
N GLY A 289 -0.50 -0.80 8.26
CA GLY A 289 -0.05 0.45 8.90
C GLY A 289 1.33 0.91 8.44
N GLY A 290 1.51 1.19 7.16
CA GLY A 290 2.75 1.76 6.65
C GLY A 290 2.74 2.01 5.14
N PHE A 291 3.75 2.72 4.66
CA PHE A 291 4.01 2.96 3.24
C PHE A 291 2.87 3.62 2.47
N GLN A 292 1.96 4.29 3.16
CA GLN A 292 0.75 4.89 2.56
C GLN A 292 -0.13 3.85 1.83
N VAL A 293 -0.06 2.57 2.23
CA VAL A 293 -0.89 1.51 1.65
C VAL A 293 -2.26 1.51 2.29
N SER A 294 -3.29 1.83 1.50
CA SER A 294 -4.69 1.75 1.92
C SER A 294 -5.15 0.30 1.98
N LEU A 295 -5.75 -0.12 3.09
CA LEU A 295 -6.42 -1.40 3.22
C LEU A 295 -7.90 -1.23 2.90
N ASN A 296 -8.28 -1.63 1.69
CA ASN A 296 -9.64 -1.47 1.19
C ASN A 296 -10.47 -2.76 1.32
N PRO A 297 -11.82 -2.67 1.40
CA PRO A 297 -12.68 -3.83 1.31
C PRO A 297 -12.37 -4.70 0.09
N SER A 298 -12.15 -6.00 0.29
CA SER A 298 -11.83 -6.92 -0.80
C SER A 298 -12.43 -8.31 -0.57
N TYR A 299 -12.75 -9.02 -1.67
CA TYR A 299 -13.29 -10.36 -1.63
C TYR A 299 -12.19 -11.40 -1.43
N SER A 300 -12.20 -12.08 -0.30
CA SER A 300 -11.29 -13.19 -0.03
C SER A 300 -12.03 -14.52 0.02
N ALA A 301 -11.95 -15.31 -1.05
CA ALA A 301 -12.48 -16.66 -1.10
C ALA A 301 -11.92 -17.56 0.02
N VAL A 302 -10.65 -17.35 0.38
CA VAL A 302 -9.96 -18.12 1.44
C VAL A 302 -10.53 -17.75 2.82
N THR A 303 -10.59 -16.46 3.14
CA THR A 303 -11.17 -15.99 4.42
C THR A 303 -12.64 -16.35 4.51
N GLY A 304 -13.41 -16.19 3.44
CA GLY A 304 -14.82 -16.59 3.40
C GLY A 304 -15.01 -18.07 3.71
N ARG A 305 -14.30 -18.94 2.96
CA ARG A 305 -14.46 -20.39 3.05
C ARG A 305 -13.89 -21.01 4.33
N LEU A 306 -12.72 -20.55 4.75
CA LEU A 306 -11.98 -21.15 5.86
C LEU A 306 -12.32 -20.52 7.22
N TRP A 307 -12.92 -19.32 7.23
CA TRP A 307 -13.15 -18.54 8.45
C TRP A 307 -14.59 -18.11 8.64
N LEU A 308 -15.15 -17.30 7.73
CA LEU A 308 -16.51 -16.74 7.88
C LEU A 308 -17.60 -17.83 7.86
N GLU A 309 -17.54 -18.76 6.91
CA GLU A 309 -18.48 -19.92 6.87
C GLU A 309 -18.39 -20.81 8.11
N LYS A 310 -17.26 -20.78 8.82
CA LYS A 310 -17.06 -21.53 10.06
C LYS A 310 -17.55 -20.78 11.30
N GLY A 311 -18.10 -19.59 11.14
CA GLY A 311 -18.63 -18.77 12.22
C GLY A 311 -17.62 -17.80 12.84
N GLY A 312 -16.42 -17.66 12.27
CA GLY A 312 -15.46 -16.65 12.68
C GLY A 312 -15.83 -15.26 12.16
N ALA A 313 -15.44 -14.21 12.87
CA ALA A 313 -15.51 -12.83 12.43
C ALA A 313 -14.16 -12.38 11.83
N TYR A 314 -14.19 -11.53 10.80
CA TYR A 314 -13.01 -10.93 10.20
C TYR A 314 -13.03 -9.41 10.39
N VAL A 315 -11.91 -8.85 10.77
CA VAL A 315 -11.76 -7.41 11.02
C VAL A 315 -10.59 -6.86 10.21
N LEU A 316 -10.85 -5.79 9.45
CA LEU A 316 -9.84 -5.04 8.71
C LEU A 316 -9.65 -3.70 9.39
N ALA A 317 -8.46 -3.45 9.96
CA ALA A 317 -8.14 -2.21 10.66
C ALA A 317 -7.47 -1.20 9.71
N ASN A 318 -8.02 0.00 9.63
CA ASN A 318 -7.52 1.11 8.82
C ASN A 318 -6.70 2.07 9.68
N ILE A 319 -5.55 1.59 10.14
CA ILE A 319 -4.69 2.29 11.09
C ILE A 319 -3.79 3.33 10.40
N ARG A 320 -3.32 4.33 11.17
CA ARG A 320 -2.34 5.31 10.66
C ARG A 320 -1.11 4.62 10.05
N GLY A 321 -0.40 5.34 9.20
CA GLY A 321 0.67 4.78 8.36
C GLY A 321 0.15 4.25 7.02
N GLY A 322 -1.15 3.90 6.91
CA GLY A 322 -1.84 3.64 5.65
C GLY A 322 -2.16 4.91 4.86
N GLY A 323 -2.84 4.75 3.72
CA GLY A 323 -3.23 5.84 2.82
C GLY A 323 -4.70 6.23 2.88
N GLU A 324 -5.51 5.58 3.72
CA GLU A 324 -6.96 5.61 3.70
C GLU A 324 -7.56 7.01 3.81
N PHE A 325 -6.84 7.94 4.48
CA PHE A 325 -7.17 9.37 4.59
C PHE A 325 -6.07 10.26 4.01
N GLY A 326 -5.34 9.77 3.02
CA GLY A 326 -4.32 10.52 2.29
C GLY A 326 -2.96 10.62 3.00
N PRO A 327 -2.09 11.55 2.50
CA PRO A 327 -0.70 11.63 2.96
C PRO A 327 -0.53 11.96 4.45
N GLU A 328 -1.42 12.74 5.04
CA GLU A 328 -1.34 13.11 6.47
C GLU A 328 -1.57 11.89 7.38
N TRP A 329 -2.47 10.97 6.99
CA TRP A 329 -2.72 9.72 7.71
C TRP A 329 -1.48 8.83 7.75
N HIS A 330 -0.76 8.77 6.64
CA HIS A 330 0.52 8.09 6.55
C HIS A 330 1.60 8.77 7.39
N GLN A 331 1.79 10.08 7.21
CA GLN A 331 2.85 10.85 7.88
C GLN A 331 2.69 10.88 9.39
N ALA A 332 1.45 10.78 9.89
CA ALA A 332 1.17 10.69 11.33
C ALA A 332 1.82 9.47 12.00
N GLY A 333 2.19 8.44 11.22
CA GLY A 333 2.84 7.21 11.69
C GLY A 333 4.31 7.06 11.30
N LEU A 334 4.94 8.05 10.65
CA LEU A 334 6.34 7.92 10.20
C LEU A 334 7.36 8.00 11.34
N LYS A 335 8.45 7.22 11.20
CA LYS A 335 9.65 7.28 12.05
C LYS A 335 9.29 7.27 13.54
N GLN A 336 9.73 8.26 14.32
CA GLN A 336 9.48 8.38 15.76
C GLN A 336 7.99 8.46 16.15
N ASN A 337 7.09 8.71 15.22
CA ASN A 337 5.64 8.71 15.43
C ASN A 337 5.03 7.30 15.31
N ARG A 338 5.81 6.29 14.97
CA ARG A 338 5.31 4.96 14.60
C ARG A 338 4.59 4.23 15.74
N GLN A 339 4.85 4.58 16.99
CA GLN A 339 4.08 4.03 18.12
C GLN A 339 2.57 4.29 17.96
N ARG A 340 2.15 5.37 17.32
CA ARG A 340 0.73 5.67 17.05
C ARG A 340 0.04 4.59 16.23
N ILE A 341 0.76 3.98 15.27
CA ILE A 341 0.26 2.84 14.47
C ILE A 341 -0.07 1.65 15.35
N TYR A 342 0.82 1.36 16.29
CA TYR A 342 0.67 0.25 17.24
C TYR A 342 -0.45 0.51 18.25
N ASP A 343 -0.53 1.74 18.75
CA ASP A 343 -1.60 2.19 19.65
C ASP A 343 -2.98 2.11 18.94
N ASP A 344 -3.05 2.45 17.65
CA ASP A 344 -4.27 2.32 16.83
C ASP A 344 -4.74 0.86 16.74
N PHE A 345 -3.81 -0.04 16.43
CA PHE A 345 -4.14 -1.47 16.27
C PHE A 345 -4.57 -2.11 17.61
N ILE A 346 -3.91 -1.73 18.70
CA ILE A 346 -4.29 -2.14 20.06
C ILE A 346 -5.71 -1.64 20.37
N ALA A 347 -6.00 -0.36 20.07
CA ALA A 347 -7.31 0.24 20.33
C ALA A 347 -8.43 -0.49 19.57
N VAL A 348 -8.20 -0.93 18.33
CA VAL A 348 -9.17 -1.75 17.60
C VAL A 348 -9.42 -3.09 18.31
N GLY A 349 -8.37 -3.77 18.75
CA GLY A 349 -8.49 -5.01 19.52
C GLY A 349 -9.28 -4.82 20.83
N GLU A 350 -8.99 -3.76 21.57
CA GLU A 350 -9.69 -3.43 22.81
C GLU A 350 -11.15 -3.03 22.58
N ASP A 351 -11.46 -2.30 21.49
CA ASP A 351 -12.84 -1.94 21.14
C ASP A 351 -13.68 -3.17 20.77
N LEU A 352 -13.09 -4.15 20.05
CA LEU A 352 -13.76 -5.43 19.75
C LEU A 352 -14.12 -6.20 21.03
N VAL A 353 -13.22 -6.24 22.00
CA VAL A 353 -13.48 -6.85 23.32
C VAL A 353 -14.54 -6.07 24.09
N ALA A 354 -14.43 -4.74 24.14
CA ALA A 354 -15.40 -3.88 24.84
C ALA A 354 -16.81 -3.97 24.25
N ARG A 355 -16.92 -4.19 22.92
CA ARG A 355 -18.21 -4.43 22.24
C ARG A 355 -18.77 -5.83 22.45
N GLY A 356 -18.05 -6.71 23.13
CA GLY A 356 -18.45 -8.11 23.33
C GLY A 356 -18.41 -8.94 22.05
N VAL A 357 -17.72 -8.50 20.99
CA VAL A 357 -17.53 -9.29 19.76
C VAL A 357 -16.69 -10.51 20.07
N THR A 358 -15.60 -10.34 20.80
CA THR A 358 -14.60 -11.36 21.10
C THR A 358 -13.99 -11.12 22.48
N SER A 359 -13.09 -11.99 22.90
CA SER A 359 -12.24 -11.83 24.08
C SER A 359 -10.78 -12.15 23.71
N PRO A 360 -9.81 -11.85 24.56
CA PRO A 360 -8.41 -12.21 24.31
C PRO A 360 -8.20 -13.69 23.97
N GLU A 361 -8.99 -14.58 24.53
CA GLU A 361 -8.95 -16.02 24.25
C GLU A 361 -9.39 -16.37 22.81
N HIS A 362 -10.26 -15.56 22.21
CA HIS A 362 -10.86 -15.75 20.90
C HIS A 362 -10.38 -14.76 19.85
N LEU A 363 -9.43 -13.87 20.20
CA LEU A 363 -8.88 -12.85 19.30
C LEU A 363 -7.51 -13.26 18.76
N GLY A 364 -7.41 -13.35 17.43
CA GLY A 364 -6.17 -13.57 16.71
C GLY A 364 -5.84 -12.42 15.77
N ILE A 365 -4.56 -12.25 15.50
CA ILE A 365 -4.04 -11.19 14.64
C ILE A 365 -3.17 -11.76 13.53
N MET A 366 -3.17 -11.09 12.37
CA MET A 366 -2.37 -11.45 11.21
C MET A 366 -1.87 -10.20 10.48
N GLY A 367 -0.63 -10.25 9.99
CA GLY A 367 -0.07 -9.23 9.12
C GLY A 367 1.21 -9.70 8.45
N GLY A 368 1.49 -9.16 7.26
CA GLY A 368 2.64 -9.52 6.45
C GLY A 368 3.56 -8.33 6.17
N SER A 369 4.87 -8.59 5.95
CA SER A 369 5.85 -7.57 5.64
C SER A 369 5.94 -6.50 6.74
N ASN A 370 5.63 -5.24 6.44
CA ASN A 370 5.42 -4.20 7.45
C ASN A 370 4.32 -4.58 8.47
N GLY A 371 3.24 -5.25 8.03
CA GLY A 371 2.25 -5.85 8.94
C GLY A 371 2.85 -6.98 9.79
N GLY A 372 3.89 -7.65 9.32
CA GLY A 372 4.67 -8.61 10.13
C GLY A 372 5.47 -7.95 11.24
N LEU A 373 6.01 -6.75 11.00
CA LEU A 373 6.59 -5.91 12.05
C LEU A 373 5.52 -5.53 13.08
N LEU A 374 4.35 -5.10 12.62
CA LEU A 374 3.20 -4.83 13.50
C LEU A 374 2.90 -6.04 14.40
N MET A 375 2.84 -7.25 13.84
CA MET A 375 2.59 -8.48 14.61
C MET A 375 3.69 -8.74 15.65
N GLY A 376 4.96 -8.54 15.28
CA GLY A 376 6.08 -8.69 16.20
C GLY A 376 6.04 -7.69 17.36
N VAL A 377 5.62 -6.45 17.08
CA VAL A 377 5.44 -5.43 18.13
C VAL A 377 4.26 -5.80 19.04
N MET A 378 3.16 -6.29 18.48
CA MET A 378 1.99 -6.74 19.25
C MET A 378 2.33 -7.88 20.21
N LEU A 379 3.16 -8.84 19.76
CA LEU A 379 3.69 -9.90 20.63
C LEU A 379 4.42 -9.33 21.87
N ASN A 380 5.22 -8.28 21.69
CA ASN A 380 6.02 -7.72 22.77
C ASN A 380 5.24 -6.74 23.68
N GLN A 381 4.36 -5.93 23.07
CA GLN A 381 3.67 -4.86 23.82
C GLN A 381 2.39 -5.34 24.50
N ARG A 382 1.63 -6.24 23.86
CA ARG A 382 0.33 -6.70 24.37
C ARG A 382 0.13 -8.21 24.19
N PRO A 383 1.04 -9.06 24.70
CA PRO A 383 0.88 -10.51 24.63
C PRO A 383 -0.41 -11.01 25.29
N ASP A 384 -0.98 -10.23 26.19
CA ASP A 384 -2.20 -10.49 26.95
C ASP A 384 -3.49 -10.37 26.12
N LEU A 385 -3.44 -9.66 24.99
CA LEU A 385 -4.63 -9.31 24.21
C LEU A 385 -4.95 -10.31 23.06
N TRP A 386 -3.98 -11.14 22.68
CA TRP A 386 -4.07 -12.04 21.53
C TRP A 386 -3.82 -13.50 21.91
N ASN A 387 -4.66 -14.42 21.43
CA ASN A 387 -4.41 -15.86 21.58
C ASN A 387 -3.73 -16.50 20.37
N ALA A 388 -3.79 -15.85 19.22
CA ALA A 388 -3.14 -16.31 17.99
C ALA A 388 -2.46 -15.15 17.26
N VAL A 389 -1.21 -15.36 16.79
CA VAL A 389 -0.45 -14.34 16.06
C VAL A 389 0.22 -14.98 14.86
N VAL A 390 -0.21 -14.59 13.65
CA VAL A 390 0.39 -15.02 12.38
C VAL A 390 1.30 -13.92 11.86
N VAL A 391 2.60 -14.20 11.80
CA VAL A 391 3.67 -13.25 11.47
C VAL A 391 4.24 -13.62 10.12
N GLN A 392 3.81 -12.94 9.05
CA GLN A 392 4.17 -13.30 7.68
C GLN A 392 5.30 -12.41 7.14
N VAL A 393 6.32 -13.03 6.53
CA VAL A 393 7.46 -12.38 5.86
C VAL A 393 7.94 -11.10 6.55
N PRO A 394 8.21 -11.15 7.86
CA PRO A 394 8.25 -9.97 8.72
C PRO A 394 9.61 -9.28 8.77
N LEU A 395 9.59 -7.96 9.06
CA LEU A 395 10.74 -7.26 9.64
C LEU A 395 10.68 -7.41 11.16
N LEU A 396 11.71 -8.00 11.80
CA LEU A 396 11.72 -8.20 13.26
C LEU A 396 12.99 -7.65 13.94
N ASP A 397 14.08 -7.45 13.20
CA ASP A 397 15.31 -6.84 13.69
C ASP A 397 15.51 -5.47 13.04
N MET A 398 14.96 -4.44 13.67
CA MET A 398 15.00 -3.08 13.15
C MET A 398 16.36 -2.41 13.31
N MET A 399 17.27 -3.02 14.08
CA MET A 399 18.64 -2.53 14.19
C MET A 399 19.54 -2.91 12.99
N ARG A 400 19.05 -3.81 12.13
CA ARG A 400 19.82 -4.31 10.96
C ARG A 400 19.04 -4.33 9.66
N TYR A 401 17.76 -3.93 9.67
CA TYR A 401 16.90 -4.06 8.49
C TYR A 401 17.47 -3.35 7.26
N HIS A 402 18.07 -2.17 7.46
CA HIS A 402 18.66 -1.32 6.41
C HIS A 402 19.89 -1.95 5.72
N LEU A 403 20.50 -2.97 6.33
CA LEU A 403 21.65 -3.70 5.78
C LEU A 403 21.24 -5.00 5.06
N LEU A 404 19.95 -5.29 4.95
CA LEU A 404 19.44 -6.58 4.48
C LEU A 404 18.53 -6.37 3.26
N LEU A 405 18.95 -6.87 2.09
CA LEU A 405 18.21 -6.80 0.83
C LEU A 405 17.73 -5.36 0.52
N ALA A 406 16.44 -5.16 0.24
CA ALA A 406 15.88 -3.84 -0.09
C ALA A 406 15.73 -2.89 1.12
N GLY A 407 16.19 -3.29 2.31
CA GLY A 407 15.98 -2.55 3.57
C GLY A 407 16.49 -1.11 3.56
N ALA A 408 17.58 -0.81 2.85
CA ALA A 408 18.12 0.55 2.74
C ALA A 408 17.09 1.53 2.18
N SER A 409 16.22 1.10 1.24
CA SER A 409 15.18 1.94 0.64
C SER A 409 14.06 2.34 1.58
N TRP A 410 13.94 1.74 2.78
CA TRP A 410 12.82 1.98 3.72
C TRP A 410 13.17 2.91 4.88
N VAL A 411 14.35 3.56 4.83
CA VAL A 411 14.81 4.46 5.91
C VAL A 411 13.87 5.66 6.09
N ASP A 412 13.25 6.13 5.02
CA ASP A 412 12.25 7.20 5.09
C ASP A 412 10.97 6.81 5.86
N GLU A 413 10.60 5.55 5.80
CA GLU A 413 9.45 5.03 6.54
C GLU A 413 9.77 4.78 8.02
N TYR A 414 10.90 4.13 8.30
CA TYR A 414 11.22 3.63 9.64
C TYR A 414 12.20 4.51 10.42
N GLY A 415 13.09 5.21 9.73
CA GLY A 415 14.28 5.84 10.31
C GLY A 415 15.53 4.96 10.23
N SER A 416 16.71 5.57 10.27
CA SER A 416 18.00 4.88 10.19
C SER A 416 18.54 4.49 11.57
N PRO A 417 18.94 3.22 11.80
CA PRO A 417 19.68 2.83 12.99
C PRO A 417 21.06 3.48 13.12
N ASP A 418 21.60 4.07 12.06
CA ASP A 418 22.88 4.76 12.05
C ASP A 418 22.77 6.21 12.53
N VAL A 419 21.53 6.75 12.60
CA VAL A 419 21.24 8.07 13.18
C VAL A 419 20.85 7.87 14.66
N PRO A 420 21.60 8.43 15.63
CA PRO A 420 21.40 8.13 17.05
C PRO A 420 19.98 8.37 17.57
N GLU A 421 19.33 9.45 17.14
CA GLU A 421 17.97 9.82 17.56
C GLU A 421 16.92 8.86 17.01
N GLU A 422 17.06 8.45 15.74
CA GLU A 422 16.17 7.49 15.07
C GLU A 422 16.41 6.08 15.62
N ARG A 423 17.67 5.72 15.87
CA ARG A 423 18.05 4.47 16.52
C ARG A 423 17.38 4.30 17.88
N ALA A 424 17.44 5.33 18.72
CA ALA A 424 16.86 5.29 20.06
C ALA A 424 15.36 4.96 20.04
N PHE A 425 14.64 5.50 19.05
CA PHE A 425 13.23 5.13 18.82
C PHE A 425 13.08 3.71 18.29
N LEU A 426 13.85 3.33 17.26
CA LEU A 426 13.78 2.00 16.64
C LEU A 426 14.05 0.88 17.67
N GLU A 427 14.94 1.10 18.62
CA GLU A 427 15.20 0.16 19.72
C GLU A 427 13.94 -0.11 20.55
N THR A 428 13.06 0.88 20.73
CA THR A 428 11.82 0.72 21.51
C THR A 428 10.77 -0.15 20.83
N ILE A 429 10.80 -0.24 19.51
CA ILE A 429 9.81 -0.97 18.71
C ILE A 429 10.36 -2.24 18.03
N SER A 430 11.66 -2.47 18.06
CA SER A 430 12.27 -3.61 17.39
C SER A 430 11.92 -4.94 18.07
N PRO A 431 11.13 -5.82 17.44
CA PRO A 431 10.65 -7.04 18.12
C PRO A 431 11.77 -7.95 18.59
N TYR A 432 12.83 -8.08 17.81
CA TYR A 432 13.97 -8.94 18.14
C TYR A 432 14.73 -8.44 19.39
N GLN A 433 14.94 -7.14 19.54
CA GLN A 433 15.62 -6.56 20.71
C GLN A 433 14.72 -6.55 21.95
N ASN A 434 13.42 -6.34 21.78
CA ASN A 434 12.44 -6.26 22.88
C ASN A 434 11.85 -7.61 23.31
N PHE A 435 12.33 -8.72 22.74
CA PHE A 435 11.93 -10.04 23.19
C PHE A 435 12.38 -10.29 24.64
N ASP A 436 11.44 -10.66 25.48
CA ASP A 436 11.65 -10.95 26.90
C ASP A 436 11.15 -12.36 27.23
N ALA A 437 12.08 -13.29 27.49
CA ALA A 437 11.77 -14.69 27.76
C ALA A 437 10.92 -14.91 29.03
N THR A 438 10.72 -13.88 29.86
CA THR A 438 9.90 -13.97 31.08
C THR A 438 8.42 -13.66 30.86
N LYS A 439 8.06 -13.15 29.67
CA LYS A 439 6.67 -12.85 29.32
C LYS A 439 5.91 -14.12 28.93
N ASP A 440 4.62 -14.11 29.22
CA ASP A 440 3.69 -15.13 28.76
C ASP A 440 3.19 -14.77 27.36
N TYR A 441 3.86 -15.32 26.33
CA TYR A 441 3.51 -15.08 24.94
C TYR A 441 2.42 -16.06 24.46
N PRO A 442 1.47 -15.61 23.62
CA PRO A 442 0.71 -16.55 22.81
C PRO A 442 1.69 -17.33 21.91
N VAL A 443 1.34 -18.56 21.54
CA VAL A 443 2.17 -19.36 20.63
C VAL A 443 2.13 -18.74 19.23
N PRO A 444 3.17 -18.07 18.73
CA PRO A 444 3.15 -17.41 17.44
C PRO A 444 3.36 -18.39 16.29
N PHE A 445 2.91 -18.01 15.09
CA PHE A 445 3.22 -18.72 13.84
C PHE A 445 4.01 -17.82 12.90
N PHE A 446 5.29 -18.09 12.74
CA PHE A 446 6.18 -17.40 11.81
C PHE A 446 6.13 -18.06 10.43
N VAL A 447 5.86 -17.25 9.39
CA VAL A 447 5.79 -17.68 8.00
C VAL A 447 6.76 -16.83 7.18
N THR A 448 7.68 -17.48 6.44
CA THR A 448 8.64 -16.76 5.59
C THR A 448 9.00 -17.56 4.33
N SER A 449 9.91 -17.05 3.51
CA SER A 449 10.40 -17.71 2.30
C SER A 449 11.90 -17.55 2.16
N THR A 450 12.56 -18.64 1.77
CA THR A 450 14.01 -18.67 1.55
C THR A 450 14.48 -17.70 0.45
N LYS A 451 13.66 -17.55 -0.60
CA LYS A 451 13.94 -16.69 -1.76
C LYS A 451 13.22 -15.33 -1.68
N ASP A 452 12.86 -14.89 -0.47
CA ASP A 452 12.35 -13.53 -0.30
C ASP A 452 13.44 -12.53 -0.73
N ASP A 453 13.14 -11.78 -1.77
CA ASP A 453 14.03 -10.81 -2.42
C ASP A 453 13.87 -9.38 -1.89
N ARG A 454 12.96 -9.17 -0.95
CA ARG A 454 12.66 -7.87 -0.34
C ARG A 454 12.99 -7.85 1.14
N VAL A 455 12.34 -8.71 1.93
CA VAL A 455 12.55 -8.83 3.39
C VAL A 455 13.33 -10.10 3.69
N HIS A 456 14.55 -9.94 4.14
CA HIS A 456 15.45 -11.07 4.37
C HIS A 456 14.85 -12.08 5.37
N PRO A 457 14.80 -13.41 5.05
CA PRO A 457 14.21 -14.43 5.93
C PRO A 457 14.92 -14.57 7.28
N GLY A 458 16.12 -14.01 7.41
CA GLY A 458 16.87 -13.92 8.66
C GLY A 458 16.10 -13.24 9.79
N HIS A 459 15.16 -12.33 9.50
CA HIS A 459 14.30 -11.72 10.51
C HIS A 459 13.46 -12.79 11.23
N ALA A 460 12.72 -13.60 10.48
CA ALA A 460 11.89 -14.67 11.04
C ALA A 460 12.74 -15.78 11.69
N ARG A 461 13.82 -16.21 11.02
CA ARG A 461 14.73 -17.25 11.53
C ARG A 461 15.33 -16.88 12.89
N LYS A 462 15.83 -15.65 13.03
CA LYS A 462 16.43 -15.15 14.28
C LYS A 462 15.42 -15.08 15.42
N MET A 463 14.19 -14.66 15.13
CA MET A 463 13.14 -14.58 16.14
C MET A 463 12.71 -15.99 16.60
N ALA A 464 12.49 -16.91 15.66
CA ALA A 464 12.22 -18.32 15.97
C ALA A 464 13.32 -18.94 16.84
N ALA A 465 14.59 -18.67 16.52
CA ALA A 465 15.73 -19.13 17.34
C ALA A 465 15.73 -18.55 18.76
N LYS A 466 15.25 -17.32 18.96
CA LYS A 466 15.07 -16.76 20.32
C LYS A 466 13.99 -17.48 21.12
N PHE A 467 12.84 -17.79 20.48
CA PHE A 467 11.77 -18.56 21.11
C PHE A 467 12.28 -19.97 21.48
N GLU A 468 12.98 -20.64 20.56
CA GLU A 468 13.58 -21.96 20.80
C GLU A 468 14.58 -21.94 21.96
N ALA A 469 15.50 -20.98 21.98
CA ALA A 469 16.50 -20.83 23.03
C ALA A 469 15.88 -20.52 24.41
N ALA A 470 14.72 -19.87 24.43
CA ALA A 470 13.95 -19.59 25.64
C ALA A 470 13.05 -20.77 26.07
N GLY A 471 12.98 -21.85 25.28
CA GLY A 471 12.07 -22.98 25.52
C GLY A 471 10.59 -22.63 25.34
N LEU A 472 10.28 -21.54 24.64
CA LEU A 472 8.92 -21.10 24.38
C LEU A 472 8.35 -21.74 23.11
N PRO A 473 7.08 -22.15 23.10
CA PRO A 473 6.48 -22.80 21.95
C PRO A 473 6.25 -21.79 20.81
N PHE A 474 6.45 -22.22 19.57
CA PHE A 474 6.14 -21.49 18.35
C PHE A 474 5.90 -22.45 17.18
N TYR A 475 5.26 -21.95 16.12
CA TYR A 475 5.21 -22.60 14.82
C TYR A 475 6.08 -21.82 13.84
N TYR A 476 6.69 -22.56 12.90
CA TYR A 476 7.55 -21.98 11.87
C TYR A 476 7.33 -22.70 10.53
N TYR A 477 7.08 -21.92 9.48
CA TYR A 477 7.00 -22.41 8.10
C TYR A 477 7.84 -21.53 7.19
N GLU A 478 8.74 -22.15 6.45
CA GLU A 478 9.54 -21.47 5.44
C GLU A 478 9.33 -22.13 4.08
N ASN A 479 8.81 -21.36 3.11
CA ASN A 479 8.69 -21.79 1.72
C ASN A 479 10.07 -21.65 1.06
N ILE A 480 10.55 -22.70 0.35
CA ILE A 480 11.89 -22.72 -0.22
C ILE A 480 11.97 -22.09 -1.62
N ASP A 481 10.85 -21.95 -2.32
CA ASP A 481 10.79 -21.52 -3.72
C ASP A 481 10.09 -20.17 -3.93
N GLY A 482 9.29 -19.74 -2.99
CA GLY A 482 8.56 -18.47 -3.06
C GLY A 482 9.46 -17.25 -2.80
N GLY A 483 9.15 -16.13 -3.44
CA GLY A 483 9.69 -14.81 -3.10
C GLY A 483 8.94 -14.19 -1.91
N HIS A 484 8.79 -12.86 -1.89
CA HIS A 484 8.14 -12.12 -0.79
C HIS A 484 6.67 -12.51 -0.53
N SER A 485 5.99 -13.16 -1.48
CA SER A 485 4.64 -13.72 -1.28
C SER A 485 4.61 -15.01 -0.42
N ALA A 486 5.76 -15.54 -0.01
CA ALA A 486 5.92 -16.83 0.67
C ALA A 486 5.26 -18.03 -0.07
N ALA A 487 5.09 -17.91 -1.39
CA ALA A 487 4.54 -18.97 -2.24
C ALA A 487 4.95 -18.73 -3.70
N ALA A 488 5.50 -19.74 -4.38
CA ALA A 488 5.90 -19.64 -5.79
C ALA A 488 4.73 -19.85 -6.78
N ASN A 489 3.65 -20.49 -6.33
CA ASN A 489 2.49 -20.84 -7.17
C ASN A 489 1.22 -20.99 -6.34
N GLN A 490 0.09 -21.22 -7.02
CA GLN A 490 -1.23 -21.35 -6.36
C GLN A 490 -1.30 -22.52 -5.36
N LYS A 491 -0.66 -23.64 -5.63
CA LYS A 491 -0.67 -24.82 -4.73
C LYS A 491 0.05 -24.50 -3.42
N GLU A 492 1.19 -23.83 -3.50
CA GLU A 492 1.93 -23.40 -2.31
C GLU A 492 1.18 -22.31 -1.54
N ARG A 493 0.53 -21.37 -2.24
CA ARG A 493 -0.34 -20.38 -1.63
C ARG A 493 -1.48 -21.05 -0.87
N ALA A 494 -2.14 -22.03 -1.48
CA ALA A 494 -3.20 -22.80 -0.84
C ALA A 494 -2.71 -23.55 0.41
N LYS A 495 -1.51 -24.18 0.32
CA LYS A 495 -0.88 -24.87 1.45
C LYS A 495 -0.57 -23.89 2.59
N ARG A 496 0.03 -22.75 2.29
CA ARG A 496 0.34 -21.72 3.29
C ARG A 496 -0.95 -21.26 3.99
N SER A 497 -1.97 -20.88 3.23
CA SER A 497 -3.25 -20.45 3.79
C SER A 497 -3.91 -21.55 4.63
N ALA A 498 -3.84 -22.81 4.18
CA ALA A 498 -4.38 -23.94 4.98
C ALA A 498 -3.65 -24.07 6.33
N LEU A 499 -2.33 -23.91 6.38
CA LEU A 499 -1.56 -23.95 7.62
C LEU A 499 -1.95 -22.79 8.55
N GLU A 500 -2.03 -21.57 8.03
CA GLU A 500 -2.39 -20.35 8.77
C GLU A 500 -3.79 -20.47 9.39
N PHE A 501 -4.79 -20.82 8.58
CA PHE A 501 -6.17 -20.97 9.07
C PHE A 501 -6.37 -22.19 9.96
N THR A 502 -5.62 -23.28 9.77
CA THR A 502 -5.63 -24.41 10.72
C THR A 502 -5.07 -23.99 12.07
N TYR A 503 -3.98 -23.23 12.09
CA TYR A 503 -3.43 -22.67 13.32
C TYR A 503 -4.44 -21.75 14.01
N LEU A 504 -5.01 -20.77 13.29
CA LEU A 504 -6.00 -19.83 13.80
C LEU A 504 -7.22 -20.58 14.37
N LYS A 505 -7.74 -21.57 13.63
CA LYS A 505 -8.87 -22.37 14.06
C LYS A 505 -8.58 -23.09 15.39
N ARG A 506 -7.46 -23.78 15.49
CA ARG A 506 -7.05 -24.52 16.70
C ARG A 506 -6.88 -23.61 17.91
N ARG A 507 -6.42 -22.39 17.69
CA ARG A 507 -6.18 -21.43 18.79
C ARG A 507 -7.46 -20.75 19.26
N LEU A 508 -8.40 -20.44 18.35
CA LEU A 508 -9.50 -19.49 18.61
C LEU A 508 -10.87 -20.14 18.74
N PHE A 509 -11.12 -21.30 18.09
CA PHE A 509 -12.40 -22.02 18.20
C PHE A 509 -12.41 -23.05 19.34
N GLY A 510 -11.25 -23.38 19.91
CA GLY A 510 -11.11 -24.43 20.91
C GLY A 510 -10.91 -25.83 20.31
N PRO A 511 -10.63 -26.84 21.16
CA PRO A 511 -10.20 -28.16 20.72
C PRO A 511 -11.30 -29.05 20.10
N ASP A 512 -12.57 -28.71 20.23
CA ASP A 512 -13.70 -29.61 19.90
C ASP A 512 -14.40 -29.32 18.55
N GLN A 513 -13.81 -28.46 17.69
CA GLN A 513 -14.40 -28.11 16.38
C GLN A 513 -13.47 -28.51 15.22
N ASP A 514 -13.36 -29.80 14.97
CA ASP A 514 -12.78 -30.36 13.73
C ASP A 514 -13.73 -30.27 12.54
#